data_ffdb43f7d6ae2acb4c9998b34585413f
#
_entry.id   ffdb43f7d6ae2acb4c9998b34585413f
#
_cell.length_a   1.000
_cell.length_b   1.000
_cell.length_c   1.000
_cell.angle_alpha   90.00
_cell.angle_beta   90.00
_cell.angle_gamma   90.00
#
_symmetry.space_group_name_H-M   'P 1'
#
loop_
_entity.id
_entity.type
_entity.pdbx_description
1 polymer ?
#
loop_
_entity_poly.entity_id
_entity_poly.type
_entity_poly.pdbx_seq_one_letter_code
_entity_poly.pdbx_strand_id
1 'polypeptide(L)'
;MRRKPADDERLRQVLKVAYLFYEKEMTKTDISHEIRASTTQVIRLLEEAKQQGYVRVDFSPPKLYELGERLKVKYNWLREAVIVSYAEDLAFLRRMIGKAAAQYFESVVGEDDIVALGGGDTMYEMVMALPTEERNTRFVPAAIIDSGPVLVHLDPVVLVTILWVRSGRKAGVAHFVTGLPLNRPLSRQKLKEEYEEFSRRKAVQEVLAEMKRSNFLFASLGCLQADPAYEKLSPRPHQYLLENLRLTASSLTREGAIGDLNYSFFDAEGKTETDWNIFPALGVEQARVMVRAGKTVVIAAGSYKLAAIKAALKGRLFNVLITDEMAAKALLDSE
;
A
#
# COMPACT_ATOMS: atom_id res chain seq x y z
N MET A 1 -15.15 -29.42 -16.00
CA MET A 1 -14.30 -29.77 -17.16
C MET A 1 -13.24 -30.77 -16.70
N ARG A 2 -13.20 -32.02 -17.21
CA ARG A 2 -12.15 -32.99 -16.86
C ARG A 2 -10.84 -32.55 -17.53
N ARG A 3 -9.75 -32.37 -16.74
CA ARG A 3 -8.39 -32.11 -17.28
C ARG A 3 -8.00 -33.26 -18.19
N LYS A 4 -7.23 -32.96 -19.26
CA LYS A 4 -6.69 -33.98 -20.15
C LYS A 4 -5.59 -34.76 -19.41
N PRO A 5 -5.43 -36.08 -19.64
CA PRO A 5 -4.40 -36.89 -18.95
C PRO A 5 -2.97 -36.33 -19.08
N ALA A 6 -2.64 -35.68 -20.20
CA ALA A 6 -1.34 -35.03 -20.42
C ALA A 6 -1.12 -33.82 -19.50
N ASP A 7 -2.19 -33.10 -19.14
CA ASP A 7 -2.12 -31.96 -18.22
C ASP A 7 -1.86 -32.43 -16.78
N ASP A 8 -2.37 -33.61 -16.40
CA ASP A 8 -2.14 -34.21 -15.08
C ASP A 8 -0.70 -34.74 -14.94
N GLU A 9 -0.14 -35.31 -15.98
CA GLU A 9 1.26 -35.76 -16.02
C GLU A 9 2.23 -34.57 -15.90
N ARG A 10 1.96 -33.51 -16.67
CA ARG A 10 2.75 -32.27 -16.60
C ARG A 10 2.71 -31.64 -15.23
N LEU A 11 1.52 -31.55 -14.63
CA LEU A 11 1.35 -31.02 -13.27
C LEU A 11 2.17 -31.84 -12.25
N ARG A 12 2.13 -33.17 -12.32
CA ARG A 12 2.93 -34.02 -11.42
C ARG A 12 4.42 -33.76 -11.54
N GLN A 13 4.94 -33.58 -12.78
CA GLN A 13 6.32 -33.25 -13.01
C GLN A 13 6.70 -31.89 -12.42
N VAL A 14 5.88 -30.86 -12.63
CA VAL A 14 6.08 -29.51 -12.06
C VAL A 14 6.15 -29.58 -10.53
N LEU A 15 5.18 -30.25 -9.89
CA LEU A 15 5.13 -30.38 -8.44
C LEU A 15 6.28 -31.23 -7.88
N LYS A 16 6.67 -32.34 -8.55
CA LYS A 16 7.82 -33.16 -8.16
C LYS A 16 9.11 -32.35 -8.19
N VAL A 17 9.37 -31.62 -9.26
CA VAL A 17 10.59 -30.81 -9.40
C VAL A 17 10.62 -29.67 -8.37
N ALA A 18 9.51 -29.00 -8.13
CA ALA A 18 9.41 -27.99 -7.11
C ALA A 18 9.69 -28.55 -5.71
N TYR A 19 9.10 -29.69 -5.37
CA TYR A 19 9.36 -30.38 -4.09
C TYR A 19 10.82 -30.77 -3.90
N LEU A 20 11.45 -31.38 -4.93
CA LEU A 20 12.85 -31.77 -4.86
C LEU A 20 13.78 -30.57 -4.68
N PHE A 21 13.48 -29.45 -5.34
CA PHE A 21 14.31 -28.25 -5.26
C PHE A 21 14.13 -27.48 -3.96
N TYR A 22 12.87 -27.20 -3.55
CA TYR A 22 12.59 -26.30 -2.43
C TYR A 22 12.49 -27.00 -1.07
N GLU A 23 12.05 -28.26 -1.03
CA GLU A 23 11.90 -28.99 0.23
C GLU A 23 13.05 -29.99 0.47
N LYS A 24 13.64 -30.55 -0.59
CA LYS A 24 14.75 -31.49 -0.50
C LYS A 24 16.10 -30.83 -0.77
N GLU A 25 16.11 -29.54 -1.10
CA GLU A 25 17.33 -28.76 -1.37
C GLU A 25 18.27 -29.38 -2.42
N MET A 26 17.75 -30.20 -3.31
CA MET A 26 18.53 -30.84 -4.35
C MET A 26 19.00 -29.82 -5.40
N THR A 27 20.19 -30.01 -5.93
CA THR A 27 20.67 -29.17 -7.03
C THR A 27 19.89 -29.44 -8.32
N LYS A 28 19.85 -28.45 -9.21
CA LYS A 28 19.18 -28.62 -10.52
C LYS A 28 19.79 -29.76 -11.34
N THR A 29 21.07 -30.05 -11.15
CA THR A 29 21.78 -31.15 -11.79
C THR A 29 21.30 -32.50 -11.23
N ASP A 30 21.21 -32.62 -9.91
CA ASP A 30 20.74 -33.87 -9.28
C ASP A 30 19.27 -34.14 -9.64
N ILE A 31 18.45 -33.11 -9.64
CA ILE A 31 17.05 -33.21 -10.09
C ILE A 31 16.97 -33.67 -11.56
N SER A 32 17.86 -33.14 -12.44
CA SER A 32 17.88 -33.53 -13.84
C SER A 32 18.17 -35.03 -14.02
N HIS A 33 19.06 -35.57 -13.20
CA HIS A 33 19.33 -37.01 -13.17
C HIS A 33 18.16 -37.81 -12.62
N GLU A 34 17.59 -37.38 -11.50
CA GLU A 34 16.46 -38.03 -10.83
C GLU A 34 15.23 -38.17 -11.75
N ILE A 35 14.89 -37.11 -12.51
CA ILE A 35 13.72 -37.10 -13.41
C ILE A 35 14.06 -37.49 -14.85
N ARG A 36 15.30 -37.82 -15.14
CA ARG A 36 15.82 -38.15 -16.48
C ARG A 36 15.51 -37.06 -17.54
N ALA A 37 15.78 -35.80 -17.18
CA ALA A 37 15.54 -34.65 -18.02
C ALA A 37 16.78 -33.75 -18.10
N SER A 38 16.80 -32.77 -18.99
CA SER A 38 17.87 -31.78 -19.02
C SER A 38 17.74 -30.76 -17.89
N THR A 39 18.86 -30.17 -17.47
CA THR A 39 18.87 -29.06 -16.49
C THR A 39 18.02 -27.87 -16.99
N THR A 40 18.02 -27.61 -18.30
CA THR A 40 17.15 -26.58 -18.90
C THR A 40 15.67 -26.90 -18.70
N GLN A 41 15.28 -28.17 -18.79
CA GLN A 41 13.90 -28.59 -18.53
C GLN A 41 13.54 -28.45 -17.05
N VAL A 42 14.46 -28.74 -16.13
CA VAL A 42 14.27 -28.49 -14.69
C VAL A 42 14.02 -27.02 -14.41
N ILE A 43 14.81 -26.11 -15.02
CA ILE A 43 14.63 -24.67 -14.90
C ILE A 43 13.22 -24.24 -15.35
N ARG A 44 12.80 -24.71 -16.53
CA ARG A 44 11.45 -24.39 -17.06
C ARG A 44 10.34 -24.90 -16.15
N LEU A 45 10.48 -26.07 -15.55
CA LEU A 45 9.50 -26.63 -14.61
C LEU A 45 9.44 -25.82 -13.32
N LEU A 46 10.57 -25.33 -12.80
CA LEU A 46 10.62 -24.45 -11.65
C LEU A 46 9.98 -23.07 -11.93
N GLU A 47 10.23 -22.51 -13.11
CA GLU A 47 9.58 -21.29 -13.54
C GLU A 47 8.07 -21.46 -13.68
N GLU A 48 7.64 -22.56 -14.29
CA GLU A 48 6.21 -22.92 -14.40
C GLU A 48 5.57 -23.07 -13.01
N ALA A 49 6.24 -23.71 -12.05
CA ALA A 49 5.76 -23.83 -10.68
C ALA A 49 5.51 -22.48 -10.01
N LYS A 50 6.38 -21.50 -10.25
CA LYS A 50 6.22 -20.12 -9.78
C LYS A 50 5.07 -19.40 -10.49
N GLN A 51 5.02 -19.46 -11.82
CA GLN A 51 4.00 -18.81 -12.63
C GLN A 51 2.59 -19.33 -12.33
N GLN A 52 2.46 -20.63 -12.06
CA GLN A 52 1.20 -21.25 -11.69
C GLN A 52 0.84 -21.09 -10.20
N GLY A 53 1.72 -20.44 -9.41
CA GLY A 53 1.50 -20.19 -7.98
C GLY A 53 1.64 -21.42 -7.08
N TYR A 54 2.18 -22.54 -7.58
CA TYR A 54 2.47 -23.73 -6.78
C TYR A 54 3.66 -23.52 -5.83
N VAL A 55 4.55 -22.59 -6.17
CA VAL A 55 5.65 -22.16 -5.34
C VAL A 55 5.52 -20.66 -5.09
N ARG A 56 5.51 -20.31 -3.80
CA ARG A 56 5.61 -18.91 -3.37
C ARG A 56 6.92 -18.74 -2.63
N VAL A 57 7.74 -17.81 -3.08
CA VAL A 57 8.97 -17.45 -2.36
C VAL A 57 8.61 -16.34 -1.39
N ASP A 58 8.72 -16.64 -0.11
CA ASP A 58 8.45 -15.70 0.95
C ASP A 58 9.75 -15.13 1.51
N PHE A 59 9.91 -13.80 1.43
CA PHE A 59 11.02 -13.09 2.04
C PHE A 59 10.55 -12.45 3.34
N SER A 60 11.16 -12.84 4.45
CA SER A 60 10.97 -12.17 5.74
C SER A 60 12.17 -11.28 6.02
N PRO A 61 12.09 -9.96 5.70
CA PRO A 61 13.20 -9.06 5.98
C PRO A 61 13.43 -8.99 7.48
N PRO A 62 14.70 -8.97 7.93
CA PRO A 62 15.00 -8.75 9.34
C PRO A 62 14.45 -7.38 9.76
N LYS A 63 13.76 -7.35 10.89
CA LYS A 63 13.29 -6.10 11.50
C LYS A 63 14.41 -5.49 12.33
N LEU A 64 14.66 -4.20 12.13
CA LEU A 64 15.69 -3.46 12.86
C LEU A 64 15.08 -2.83 14.10
N TYR A 65 14.83 -3.64 15.13
CA TYR A 65 14.14 -3.25 16.36
C TYR A 65 14.79 -2.06 17.08
N GLU A 66 16.13 -2.03 17.16
CA GLU A 66 16.84 -0.94 17.83
C GLU A 66 16.55 0.44 17.22
N LEU A 67 16.52 0.53 15.88
CA LEU A 67 16.19 1.78 15.19
C LEU A 67 14.73 2.18 15.45
N GLY A 68 13.81 1.22 15.50
CA GLY A 68 12.41 1.45 15.84
C GLY A 68 12.27 2.01 17.26
N GLU A 69 12.93 1.41 18.26
CA GLU A 69 12.91 1.90 19.64
C GLU A 69 13.50 3.31 19.76
N ARG A 70 14.63 3.59 19.09
CA ARG A 70 15.22 4.94 19.07
C ARG A 70 14.27 5.98 18.46
N LEU A 71 13.53 5.64 17.41
CA LEU A 71 12.52 6.53 16.84
C LEU A 71 11.37 6.79 17.82
N LYS A 72 10.89 5.77 18.54
CA LYS A 72 9.85 5.94 19.56
C LYS A 72 10.32 6.79 20.74
N VAL A 73 11.59 6.73 21.10
CA VAL A 73 12.17 7.62 22.12
C VAL A 73 12.21 9.07 21.61
N LYS A 74 12.67 9.28 20.36
CA LYS A 74 12.74 10.63 19.77
C LYS A 74 11.34 11.23 19.54
N TYR A 75 10.41 10.44 19.05
CA TYR A 75 9.04 10.81 18.74
C TYR A 75 8.09 10.09 19.67
N ASN A 76 8.00 10.53 20.91
CA ASN A 76 7.29 9.85 22.00
C ASN A 76 5.78 9.64 21.81
N TRP A 77 5.19 10.22 20.78
CA TRP A 77 3.80 9.96 20.36
C TRP A 77 3.65 8.79 19.40
N LEU A 78 4.75 8.29 18.83
CA LEU A 78 4.72 7.06 18.03
C LEU A 78 4.46 5.87 18.94
N ARG A 79 3.45 5.09 18.61
CA ARG A 79 3.14 3.84 19.29
C ARG A 79 4.05 2.72 18.84
N GLU A 80 4.35 2.71 17.52
CA GLU A 80 5.20 1.69 16.93
C GLU A 80 6.01 2.27 15.75
N ALA A 81 7.22 1.74 15.58
CA ALA A 81 8.09 2.02 14.44
C ALA A 81 8.72 0.70 13.97
N VAL A 82 8.23 0.18 12.85
CA VAL A 82 8.71 -1.06 12.24
C VAL A 82 9.70 -0.70 11.13
N ILE A 83 10.95 -1.09 11.30
CA ILE A 83 12.02 -0.77 10.36
C ILE A 83 12.46 -2.02 9.63
N VAL A 84 12.45 -1.99 8.30
CA VAL A 84 13.02 -3.04 7.45
C VAL A 84 14.38 -2.63 6.92
N SER A 85 15.20 -3.59 6.50
CA SER A 85 16.47 -3.31 5.85
C SER A 85 16.26 -2.50 4.57
N TYR A 86 17.20 -1.63 4.25
CA TYR A 86 17.21 -0.90 2.99
C TYR A 86 17.52 -1.83 1.80
N ALA A 87 16.95 -1.54 0.64
CA ALA A 87 17.27 -2.17 -0.62
C ALA A 87 17.30 -1.10 -1.73
N GLU A 88 18.29 -1.21 -2.65
CA GLU A 88 18.42 -0.29 -3.78
C GLU A 88 17.31 -0.47 -4.82
N ASP A 89 16.84 -1.70 -5.01
CA ASP A 89 15.70 -1.97 -5.88
C ASP A 89 14.39 -1.48 -5.22
N LEU A 90 13.79 -0.47 -5.84
CA LEU A 90 12.60 0.18 -5.29
C LEU A 90 11.38 -0.74 -5.24
N ALA A 91 11.22 -1.64 -6.22
CA ALA A 91 10.09 -2.57 -6.23
C ALA A 91 10.23 -3.58 -5.09
N PHE A 92 11.45 -4.08 -4.88
CA PHE A 92 11.76 -4.97 -3.77
C PHE A 92 11.61 -4.26 -2.41
N LEU A 93 12.08 -3.02 -2.27
CA LEU A 93 11.91 -2.22 -1.06
C LEU A 93 10.42 -2.01 -0.72
N ARG A 94 9.59 -1.64 -1.70
CA ARG A 94 8.14 -1.52 -1.53
C ARG A 94 7.50 -2.82 -1.05
N ARG A 95 7.93 -3.94 -1.63
CA ARG A 95 7.45 -5.27 -1.24
C ARG A 95 7.83 -5.62 0.20
N MET A 96 9.06 -5.30 0.64
CA MET A 96 9.48 -5.51 2.03
C MET A 96 8.66 -4.66 3.00
N ILE A 97 8.46 -3.38 2.69
CA ILE A 97 7.66 -2.47 3.52
C ILE A 97 6.19 -2.92 3.55
N GLY A 98 5.62 -3.26 2.39
CA GLY A 98 4.25 -3.78 2.30
C GLY A 98 4.05 -5.07 3.11
N LYS A 99 5.01 -5.99 3.03
CA LYS A 99 4.98 -7.21 3.84
C LYS A 99 5.08 -6.93 5.35
N ALA A 100 5.94 -6.01 5.76
CA ALA A 100 6.02 -5.59 7.16
C ALA A 100 4.72 -4.94 7.63
N ALA A 101 4.05 -4.19 6.76
CA ALA A 101 2.72 -3.61 7.02
C ALA A 101 1.64 -4.71 7.15
N ALA A 102 1.69 -5.76 6.33
CA ALA A 102 0.81 -6.91 6.45
C ALA A 102 1.02 -7.67 7.77
N GLN A 103 2.27 -7.89 8.17
CA GLN A 103 2.59 -8.53 9.45
C GLN A 103 2.12 -7.68 10.65
N TYR A 104 2.26 -6.35 10.56
CA TYR A 104 1.74 -5.45 11.58
C TYR A 104 0.21 -5.51 11.63
N PHE A 105 -0.45 -5.47 10.49
CA PHE A 105 -1.90 -5.64 10.37
C PHE A 105 -2.37 -6.91 11.10
N GLU A 106 -1.75 -8.08 10.81
CA GLU A 106 -2.07 -9.36 11.44
C GLU A 106 -1.91 -9.35 12.96
N SER A 107 -1.00 -8.52 13.47
CA SER A 107 -0.72 -8.45 14.90
C SER A 107 -1.67 -7.56 15.70
N VAL A 108 -2.41 -6.64 15.03
CA VAL A 108 -3.18 -5.60 15.73
C VAL A 108 -4.65 -5.53 15.33
N VAL A 109 -5.02 -6.00 14.13
CA VAL A 109 -6.40 -5.94 13.65
C VAL A 109 -7.15 -7.17 14.08
N GLY A 110 -8.23 -6.98 14.81
CA GLY A 110 -9.11 -8.03 15.30
C GLY A 110 -10.38 -8.19 14.46
N GLU A 111 -11.21 -9.14 14.89
CA GLU A 111 -12.57 -9.26 14.39
C GLU A 111 -13.39 -8.03 14.81
N ASP A 112 -14.39 -7.68 14.00
CA ASP A 112 -15.26 -6.51 14.20
C ASP A 112 -14.59 -5.13 14.05
N ASP A 113 -13.28 -5.07 13.81
CA ASP A 113 -12.63 -3.82 13.48
C ASP A 113 -13.06 -3.26 12.13
N ILE A 114 -13.00 -1.94 11.99
CA ILE A 114 -13.20 -1.23 10.74
C ILE A 114 -11.85 -0.67 10.30
N VAL A 115 -11.35 -1.15 9.17
CA VAL A 115 -10.05 -0.76 8.62
C VAL A 115 -10.27 0.08 7.36
N ALA A 116 -9.84 1.34 7.42
CA ALA A 116 -9.72 2.17 6.23
C ALA A 116 -8.38 1.90 5.54
N LEU A 117 -8.41 1.74 4.23
CA LEU A 117 -7.25 1.44 3.41
C LEU A 117 -7.04 2.49 2.33
N GLY A 118 -5.84 3.09 2.33
CA GLY A 118 -5.37 3.96 1.25
C GLY A 118 -4.97 3.19 0.00
N GLY A 119 -4.66 3.92 -1.05
CA GLY A 119 -4.18 3.36 -2.32
C GLY A 119 -2.66 3.38 -2.47
N GLY A 120 -2.19 2.95 -3.63
CA GLY A 120 -0.80 3.01 -4.08
C GLY A 120 -0.02 1.71 -3.94
N ASP A 121 1.18 1.69 -4.56
CA ASP A 121 2.03 0.50 -4.68
C ASP A 121 2.30 -0.22 -3.35
N THR A 122 2.66 0.54 -2.30
CA THR A 122 2.99 -0.07 -1.00
C THR A 122 1.77 -0.72 -0.35
N MET A 123 0.59 -0.12 -0.50
CA MET A 123 -0.66 -0.71 -0.02
C MET A 123 -1.07 -1.93 -0.84
N TYR A 124 -0.84 -1.91 -2.16
CA TYR A 124 -1.00 -3.09 -3.00
C TYR A 124 -0.12 -4.25 -2.51
N GLU A 125 1.18 -4.01 -2.27
CA GLU A 125 2.09 -5.03 -1.74
C GLU A 125 1.65 -5.55 -0.35
N MET A 126 1.14 -4.68 0.52
CA MET A 126 0.56 -5.08 1.80
C MET A 126 -0.63 -6.02 1.60
N VAL A 127 -1.59 -5.62 0.77
CA VAL A 127 -2.79 -6.42 0.49
C VAL A 127 -2.44 -7.78 -0.10
N MET A 128 -1.48 -7.81 -1.02
CA MET A 128 -1.04 -9.06 -1.63
C MET A 128 -0.25 -9.98 -0.67
N ALA A 129 0.38 -9.41 0.36
CA ALA A 129 1.10 -10.16 1.39
C ALA A 129 0.19 -10.72 2.50
N LEU A 130 -1.01 -10.18 2.69
CA LEU A 130 -1.96 -10.69 3.69
C LEU A 130 -2.42 -12.11 3.33
N PRO A 131 -2.62 -13.01 4.31
CA PRO A 131 -3.14 -14.34 4.07
C PRO A 131 -4.59 -14.29 3.54
N THR A 132 -4.99 -15.36 2.83
CA THR A 132 -6.38 -15.57 2.44
C THR A 132 -7.03 -16.39 3.54
N GLU A 133 -7.74 -15.74 4.43
CA GLU A 133 -8.43 -16.39 5.55
C GLU A 133 -9.74 -15.67 5.87
N GLU A 134 -10.68 -16.40 6.47
CA GLU A 134 -11.95 -15.81 6.86
C GLU A 134 -11.77 -14.86 8.05
N ARG A 135 -12.30 -13.63 7.91
CA ARG A 135 -12.29 -12.58 8.94
C ARG A 135 -13.62 -11.84 8.95
N ASN A 136 -14.01 -11.39 10.12
CA ASN A 136 -15.17 -10.51 10.27
C ASN A 136 -14.76 -9.01 10.33
N THR A 137 -13.53 -8.68 9.90
CA THR A 137 -13.02 -7.31 9.77
C THR A 137 -13.71 -6.60 8.61
N ARG A 138 -14.21 -5.38 8.84
CA ARG A 138 -14.79 -4.55 7.78
C ARG A 138 -13.74 -3.67 7.13
N PHE A 139 -13.75 -3.61 5.81
CA PHE A 139 -12.84 -2.79 5.04
C PHE A 139 -13.58 -1.66 4.36
N VAL A 140 -12.99 -0.47 4.38
CA VAL A 140 -13.51 0.72 3.72
C VAL A 140 -12.38 1.45 2.98
N PRO A 141 -12.61 1.97 1.76
CA PRO A 141 -11.59 2.75 1.08
C PRO A 141 -11.32 4.04 1.87
N ALA A 142 -10.07 4.46 1.97
CA ALA A 142 -9.70 5.70 2.66
C ALA A 142 -9.86 6.95 1.77
N ALA A 143 -10.11 6.77 0.48
CA ALA A 143 -10.43 7.84 -0.47
C ALA A 143 -11.37 7.33 -1.55
N ILE A 144 -12.19 8.24 -2.09
CA ILE A 144 -13.08 7.97 -3.23
C ILE A 144 -12.61 8.84 -4.38
N ILE A 145 -11.89 8.24 -5.30
CA ILE A 145 -11.27 8.90 -6.45
C ILE A 145 -11.48 8.08 -7.72
N ASP A 146 -11.20 8.67 -8.87
CA ASP A 146 -11.02 7.96 -10.14
C ASP A 146 -9.52 7.85 -10.43
N SER A 147 -8.95 6.67 -10.23
CA SER A 147 -7.52 6.39 -10.47
C SER A 147 -7.19 6.21 -11.95
N GLY A 148 -8.20 6.19 -12.82
CA GLY A 148 -8.05 5.92 -14.25
C GLY A 148 -7.68 4.46 -14.56
N PRO A 149 -7.70 4.07 -15.83
CA PRO A 149 -7.58 2.68 -16.25
C PRO A 149 -6.18 2.08 -16.04
N VAL A 150 -5.14 2.90 -16.02
CA VAL A 150 -3.74 2.42 -15.92
C VAL A 150 -3.37 2.03 -14.50
N LEU A 151 -3.91 2.72 -13.49
CA LEU A 151 -3.57 2.54 -12.08
C LEU A 151 -4.70 1.93 -11.26
N VAL A 152 -5.70 1.35 -11.92
CA VAL A 152 -6.88 0.77 -11.26
C VAL A 152 -6.54 -0.22 -10.15
N HIS A 153 -5.46 -0.99 -10.31
CA HIS A 153 -5.00 -1.96 -9.30
C HIS A 153 -4.44 -1.31 -8.02
N LEU A 154 -4.16 0.00 -8.06
CA LEU A 154 -3.68 0.80 -6.91
C LEU A 154 -4.81 1.61 -6.26
N ASP A 155 -6.02 1.54 -6.81
CA ASP A 155 -7.18 2.26 -6.30
C ASP A 155 -7.62 1.73 -4.93
N PRO A 156 -7.91 2.59 -3.94
CA PRO A 156 -8.35 2.15 -2.62
C PRO A 156 -9.57 1.23 -2.66
N VAL A 157 -10.55 1.49 -3.54
CA VAL A 157 -11.76 0.66 -3.68
C VAL A 157 -11.41 -0.73 -4.20
N VAL A 158 -10.50 -0.82 -5.17
CA VAL A 158 -10.04 -2.11 -5.72
C VAL A 158 -9.28 -2.90 -4.66
N LEU A 159 -8.38 -2.26 -3.91
CA LEU A 159 -7.62 -2.92 -2.84
C LEU A 159 -8.52 -3.44 -1.72
N VAL A 160 -9.51 -2.64 -1.30
CA VAL A 160 -10.53 -3.06 -0.32
C VAL A 160 -11.35 -4.24 -0.86
N THR A 161 -11.69 -4.24 -2.16
CA THR A 161 -12.40 -5.35 -2.81
C THR A 161 -11.59 -6.64 -2.75
N ILE A 162 -10.29 -6.57 -3.05
CA ILE A 162 -9.38 -7.72 -2.98
C ILE A 162 -9.34 -8.26 -1.54
N LEU A 163 -9.20 -7.39 -0.53
CA LEU A 163 -9.22 -7.80 0.88
C LEU A 163 -10.53 -8.48 1.25
N TRP A 164 -11.66 -7.89 0.90
CA TRP A 164 -12.98 -8.46 1.19
C TRP A 164 -13.16 -9.85 0.56
N VAL A 165 -12.74 -10.04 -0.70
CA VAL A 165 -12.79 -11.35 -1.35
C VAL A 165 -11.90 -12.36 -0.63
N ARG A 166 -10.69 -11.96 -0.24
CA ARG A 166 -9.71 -12.82 0.44
C ARG A 166 -10.12 -13.16 1.88
N SER A 167 -10.93 -12.30 2.50
CA SER A 167 -11.49 -12.51 3.85
C SER A 167 -12.78 -13.36 3.86
N GLY A 168 -13.04 -14.11 2.79
CA GLY A 168 -14.20 -15.00 2.72
C GLY A 168 -15.54 -14.31 2.52
N ARG A 169 -15.58 -12.99 2.28
CA ARG A 169 -16.78 -12.16 2.06
C ARG A 169 -17.76 -12.14 3.23
N LYS A 170 -17.33 -12.51 4.44
CA LYS A 170 -18.17 -12.56 5.65
C LYS A 170 -18.35 -11.18 6.29
N ALA A 171 -17.30 -10.36 6.25
CA ALA A 171 -17.39 -9.01 6.78
C ALA A 171 -18.40 -8.18 6.02
N GLY A 172 -19.14 -7.36 6.73
CA GLY A 172 -20.11 -6.43 6.15
C GLY A 172 -19.49 -5.60 5.03
N VAL A 173 -20.33 -5.26 4.10
CA VAL A 173 -20.05 -4.72 2.77
C VAL A 173 -19.00 -3.62 2.78
N ALA A 174 -17.91 -3.84 2.04
CA ALA A 174 -17.19 -2.73 1.47
C ALA A 174 -18.19 -1.94 0.58
N HIS A 175 -18.46 -0.69 0.93
CA HIS A 175 -19.29 0.15 0.10
C HIS A 175 -18.52 0.48 -1.18
N PHE A 176 -19.00 -0.02 -2.32
CA PHE A 176 -18.38 0.22 -3.63
C PHE A 176 -18.92 1.54 -4.20
N VAL A 177 -18.21 2.61 -3.96
CA VAL A 177 -18.43 3.87 -4.63
C VAL A 177 -17.13 4.27 -5.30
N THR A 178 -17.12 4.27 -6.63
CA THR A 178 -16.01 4.80 -7.41
C THR A 178 -16.10 6.32 -7.48
N GLY A 179 -14.96 7.00 -7.67
CA GLY A 179 -14.91 8.44 -7.87
C GLY A 179 -15.66 8.91 -9.12
N LEU A 180 -15.75 10.21 -9.29
CA LEU A 180 -16.30 10.81 -10.50
C LEU A 180 -15.34 10.58 -11.68
N PRO A 181 -15.81 9.98 -12.80
CA PRO A 181 -14.98 9.87 -13.99
C PRO A 181 -14.70 11.27 -14.55
N LEU A 182 -13.43 11.62 -14.64
CA LEU A 182 -12.96 12.90 -15.17
C LEU A 182 -12.83 12.82 -16.70
N ASN A 183 -13.94 12.97 -17.40
CA ASN A 183 -13.98 12.91 -18.87
C ASN A 183 -13.36 14.13 -19.57
N ARG A 184 -13.00 15.17 -18.81
CA ARG A 184 -12.39 16.41 -19.30
C ARG A 184 -11.56 17.09 -18.22
N PRO A 185 -10.49 17.82 -18.58
CA PRO A 185 -9.77 18.65 -17.61
C PRO A 185 -10.68 19.74 -17.02
N LEU A 186 -10.71 19.84 -15.69
CA LEU A 186 -11.45 20.84 -14.95
C LEU A 186 -10.49 21.81 -14.24
N SER A 187 -10.91 23.04 -13.97
CA SER A 187 -10.20 23.88 -13.00
C SER A 187 -10.34 23.28 -11.59
N ARG A 188 -9.39 23.58 -10.70
CA ARG A 188 -9.43 23.13 -9.30
C ARG A 188 -10.75 23.49 -8.62
N GLN A 189 -11.21 24.72 -8.80
CA GLN A 189 -12.47 25.19 -8.24
C GLN A 189 -13.67 24.38 -8.75
N LYS A 190 -13.76 24.16 -10.08
CA LYS A 190 -14.88 23.42 -10.67
C LYS A 190 -14.87 21.96 -10.23
N LEU A 191 -13.70 21.36 -10.12
CA LEU A 191 -13.56 19.98 -9.62
C LEU A 191 -14.02 19.87 -8.16
N LYS A 192 -13.65 20.84 -7.31
CA LYS A 192 -14.09 20.89 -5.92
C LYS A 192 -15.61 20.96 -5.82
N GLU A 193 -16.26 21.83 -6.60
CA GLU A 193 -17.71 21.92 -6.67
C GLU A 193 -18.37 20.60 -7.08
N GLU A 194 -17.84 19.93 -8.10
CA GLU A 194 -18.36 18.62 -8.55
C GLU A 194 -18.19 17.53 -7.48
N TYR A 195 -17.05 17.47 -6.78
CA TYR A 195 -16.86 16.52 -5.68
C TYR A 195 -17.65 16.86 -4.42
N GLU A 196 -17.93 18.14 -4.15
CA GLU A 196 -18.85 18.56 -3.08
C GLU A 196 -20.29 18.09 -3.38
N GLU A 197 -20.76 18.25 -4.61
CA GLU A 197 -22.07 17.74 -5.04
C GLU A 197 -22.11 16.20 -5.01
N PHE A 198 -21.08 15.56 -5.54
CA PHE A 198 -20.92 14.09 -5.49
C PHE A 198 -20.96 13.56 -4.06
N SER A 199 -20.30 14.24 -3.14
CA SER A 199 -20.25 13.86 -1.73
C SER A 199 -21.61 13.92 -1.02
N ARG A 200 -22.60 14.64 -1.56
CA ARG A 200 -23.97 14.70 -1.02
C ARG A 200 -24.81 13.47 -1.37
N ARG A 201 -24.36 12.64 -2.31
CA ARG A 201 -25.07 11.40 -2.69
C ARG A 201 -25.12 10.43 -1.51
N LYS A 202 -26.27 9.80 -1.28
CA LYS A 202 -26.50 8.90 -0.14
C LYS A 202 -25.43 7.81 -0.04
N ALA A 203 -25.12 7.14 -1.14
CA ALA A 203 -24.11 6.09 -1.16
C ALA A 203 -22.71 6.60 -0.76
N VAL A 204 -22.34 7.81 -1.17
CA VAL A 204 -21.05 8.43 -0.78
C VAL A 204 -21.06 8.78 0.71
N GLN A 205 -22.17 9.34 1.22
CA GLN A 205 -22.31 9.67 2.64
C GLN A 205 -22.22 8.41 3.53
N GLU A 206 -22.75 7.28 3.10
CA GLU A 206 -22.62 6.00 3.81
C GLU A 206 -21.17 5.55 3.91
N VAL A 207 -20.40 5.64 2.82
CA VAL A 207 -18.96 5.33 2.83
C VAL A 207 -18.18 6.29 3.73
N LEU A 208 -18.47 7.60 3.63
CA LEU A 208 -17.81 8.60 4.48
C LEU A 208 -18.14 8.41 5.98
N ALA A 209 -19.35 7.94 6.29
CA ALA A 209 -19.71 7.59 7.66
C ALA A 209 -18.91 6.40 8.18
N GLU A 210 -18.74 5.33 7.38
CA GLU A 210 -17.90 4.18 7.74
C GLU A 210 -16.42 4.56 7.84
N MET A 211 -15.89 5.39 6.93
CA MET A 211 -14.53 5.92 7.04
C MET A 211 -14.29 6.59 8.41
N LYS A 212 -15.23 7.45 8.87
CA LYS A 212 -15.12 8.13 10.16
C LYS A 212 -15.17 7.18 11.36
N ARG A 213 -15.84 6.03 11.21
CA ARG A 213 -15.95 5.00 12.25
C ARG A 213 -14.71 4.12 12.33
N SER A 214 -13.83 4.13 11.32
CA SER A 214 -12.66 3.24 11.28
C SER A 214 -11.83 3.32 12.55
N ASN A 215 -11.40 2.15 13.03
CA ASN A 215 -10.47 1.98 14.15
C ASN A 215 -9.02 2.15 13.68
N PHE A 216 -8.78 1.73 12.43
CA PHE A 216 -7.47 1.74 11.78
C PHE A 216 -7.53 2.49 10.46
N LEU A 217 -6.46 3.20 10.15
CA LEU A 217 -6.14 3.69 8.81
C LEU A 217 -4.78 3.12 8.42
N PHE A 218 -4.71 2.34 7.36
CA PHE A 218 -3.47 1.93 6.72
C PHE A 218 -3.32 2.70 5.41
N ALA A 219 -2.24 3.45 5.29
CA ALA A 219 -1.99 4.27 4.12
C ALA A 219 -0.49 4.37 3.80
N SER A 220 -0.18 4.86 2.61
CA SER A 220 1.14 5.37 2.26
C SER A 220 1.06 6.89 2.08
N LEU A 221 2.19 7.53 1.91
CA LEU A 221 2.25 8.95 1.56
C LEU A 221 2.55 9.11 0.07
N GLY A 222 1.97 10.12 -0.56
CA GLY A 222 2.50 10.69 -1.78
C GLY A 222 3.66 11.64 -1.44
N CYS A 223 4.60 11.80 -2.37
CA CYS A 223 5.71 12.73 -2.22
C CYS A 223 5.84 13.54 -3.51
N LEU A 224 5.72 14.87 -3.39
CA LEU A 224 5.82 15.81 -4.53
C LEU A 224 7.26 16.20 -4.82
N GLN A 225 8.14 16.14 -3.81
CA GLN A 225 9.57 16.34 -3.93
C GLN A 225 10.26 14.97 -4.00
N ALA A 226 10.31 14.40 -5.20
CA ALA A 226 11.06 13.16 -5.40
C ALA A 226 12.55 13.42 -5.15
N ASP A 227 13.19 12.54 -4.40
CA ASP A 227 14.64 12.51 -4.36
C ASP A 227 15.16 12.24 -5.78
N PRO A 228 16.08 13.07 -6.33
CA PRO A 228 16.63 12.88 -7.67
C PRO A 228 17.19 11.47 -7.92
N ALA A 229 17.70 10.81 -6.89
CA ALA A 229 18.17 9.41 -6.96
C ALA A 229 17.06 8.42 -7.34
N TYR A 230 15.80 8.74 -7.07
CA TYR A 230 14.63 7.87 -7.31
C TYR A 230 13.69 8.40 -8.40
N GLU A 231 13.95 9.55 -8.99
CA GLU A 231 13.06 10.20 -9.96
C GLU A 231 12.77 9.33 -11.19
N LYS A 232 13.75 8.54 -11.63
CA LYS A 232 13.63 7.62 -12.79
C LYS A 232 12.85 6.33 -12.49
N LEU A 233 12.68 5.97 -11.21
CA LEU A 233 12.14 4.68 -10.79
C LEU A 233 10.69 4.74 -10.33
N SER A 234 10.13 5.92 -10.12
CA SER A 234 8.76 6.09 -9.67
C SER A 234 7.92 6.74 -10.78
N PRO A 235 7.09 5.96 -11.50
CA PRO A 235 5.96 6.59 -12.15
C PRO A 235 5.17 7.28 -11.03
N ARG A 236 5.01 8.59 -11.11
CA ARG A 236 4.30 9.36 -10.10
C ARG A 236 2.83 8.93 -10.15
N PRO A 237 2.31 8.16 -9.15
CA PRO A 237 0.93 7.65 -9.22
C PRO A 237 -0.10 8.75 -9.36
N HIS A 238 0.25 9.95 -8.88
CA HIS A 238 -0.60 11.12 -9.00
C HIS A 238 -0.50 11.84 -10.35
N GLN A 239 0.42 11.44 -11.24
CA GLN A 239 0.61 12.16 -12.49
C GLN A 239 -0.66 12.15 -13.34
N TYR A 240 -1.30 10.98 -13.47
CA TYR A 240 -2.58 10.88 -14.19
C TYR A 240 -3.67 11.76 -13.55
N LEU A 241 -3.79 11.69 -12.22
CA LEU A 241 -4.73 12.51 -11.49
C LEU A 241 -4.42 14.00 -11.63
N LEU A 242 -3.16 14.39 -11.45
CA LEU A 242 -2.71 15.77 -11.56
C LEU A 242 -2.88 16.31 -12.99
N GLU A 243 -2.62 15.51 -14.01
CA GLU A 243 -2.82 15.88 -15.42
C GLU A 243 -4.31 16.14 -15.72
N ASN A 244 -5.19 15.27 -15.25
CA ASN A 244 -6.64 15.47 -15.39
C ASN A 244 -7.16 16.71 -14.64
N LEU A 245 -6.50 17.10 -13.55
CA LEU A 245 -6.81 18.30 -12.78
C LEU A 245 -6.16 19.57 -13.32
N ARG A 246 -5.39 19.50 -14.41
CA ARG A 246 -4.47 20.57 -14.84
C ARG A 246 -3.53 21.04 -13.71
N LEU A 247 -3.33 20.21 -12.70
CA LEU A 247 -2.35 20.43 -11.65
C LEU A 247 -1.07 19.73 -12.07
N THR A 248 0.04 20.37 -11.83
CA THR A 248 1.35 19.74 -11.92
C THR A 248 1.93 19.59 -10.52
N ALA A 249 2.75 18.58 -10.30
CA ALA A 249 3.50 18.47 -9.05
C ALA A 249 4.25 19.79 -8.77
N SER A 250 4.79 20.44 -9.82
CA SER A 250 5.47 21.73 -9.72
C SER A 250 4.55 22.89 -9.32
N SER A 251 3.26 22.88 -9.66
CA SER A 251 2.34 23.91 -9.19
C SER A 251 2.03 23.76 -7.70
N LEU A 252 1.75 22.55 -7.24
CA LEU A 252 1.54 22.27 -5.82
C LEU A 252 2.79 22.52 -4.97
N THR A 253 3.97 22.13 -5.48
CA THR A 253 5.23 22.42 -4.78
C THR A 253 5.50 23.92 -4.67
N ARG A 254 5.18 24.73 -5.69
CA ARG A 254 5.27 26.21 -5.61
C ARG A 254 4.29 26.81 -4.60
N GLU A 255 3.17 26.15 -4.34
CA GLU A 255 2.22 26.53 -3.30
C GLU A 255 2.65 26.04 -1.91
N GLY A 256 3.78 25.29 -1.80
CA GLY A 256 4.35 24.81 -0.55
C GLY A 256 3.99 23.35 -0.20
N ALA A 257 3.24 22.64 -1.05
CA ALA A 257 2.92 21.25 -0.80
C ALA A 257 4.17 20.34 -0.93
N ILE A 258 4.36 19.46 0.05
CA ILE A 258 5.47 18.49 0.11
C ILE A 258 5.01 17.09 -0.25
N GLY A 259 3.82 16.72 0.17
CA GLY A 259 3.25 15.39 -0.06
C GLY A 259 1.75 15.36 0.12
N ASP A 260 1.19 14.18 0.10
CA ASP A 260 -0.21 13.95 0.40
C ASP A 260 -0.46 12.68 1.22
N LEU A 261 -1.59 12.68 1.90
CA LEU A 261 -2.19 11.52 2.54
C LEU A 261 -3.58 11.32 1.94
N ASN A 262 -3.77 10.20 1.24
CA ASN A 262 -5.03 9.89 0.58
C ASN A 262 -5.56 11.07 -0.28
N TYR A 263 -4.67 11.68 -1.08
CA TYR A 263 -4.96 12.82 -1.98
C TYR A 263 -5.32 14.14 -1.26
N SER A 264 -5.10 14.22 0.04
CA SER A 264 -5.13 15.46 0.81
C SER A 264 -3.68 15.95 0.96
N PHE A 265 -3.33 17.04 0.27
CA PHE A 265 -1.95 17.56 0.24
C PHE A 265 -1.62 18.28 1.54
N PHE A 266 -0.31 18.29 1.89
CA PHE A 266 0.20 18.96 3.08
C PHE A 266 1.55 19.62 2.83
N ASP A 267 1.83 20.67 3.61
CA ASP A 267 3.08 21.43 3.61
C ASP A 267 4.19 20.78 4.46
N ALA A 268 5.32 21.46 4.61
CA ALA A 268 6.48 20.99 5.39
C ALA A 268 6.18 20.84 6.91
N GLU A 269 5.12 21.45 7.40
CA GLU A 269 4.64 21.36 8.79
C GLU A 269 3.52 20.32 8.96
N GLY A 270 3.19 19.60 7.88
CA GLY A 270 2.09 18.63 7.85
C GLY A 270 0.72 19.27 7.93
N LYS A 271 0.59 20.55 7.57
CA LYS A 271 -0.70 21.26 7.50
C LYS A 271 -1.27 21.18 6.09
N THR A 272 -2.58 21.25 5.98
CA THR A 272 -3.28 21.26 4.70
C THR A 272 -4.01 22.58 4.49
N GLU A 273 -4.05 23.01 3.24
CA GLU A 273 -4.87 24.16 2.82
C GLU A 273 -6.24 23.71 2.34
N THR A 274 -7.25 24.56 2.49
CA THR A 274 -8.63 24.24 2.12
C THR A 274 -8.76 23.85 0.64
N ASP A 275 -7.99 24.50 -0.23
CA ASP A 275 -8.03 24.24 -1.67
C ASP A 275 -7.26 22.98 -2.11
N TRP A 276 -6.54 22.36 -1.18
CA TRP A 276 -5.84 21.09 -1.41
C TRP A 276 -6.70 19.87 -1.06
N ASN A 277 -7.87 20.07 -0.44
CA ASN A 277 -8.80 19.01 -0.05
C ASN A 277 -9.96 18.95 -1.04
N ILE A 278 -9.79 18.24 -2.13
CA ILE A 278 -10.76 18.15 -3.22
C ILE A 278 -11.60 16.87 -3.08
N PHE A 279 -10.98 15.78 -2.70
CA PHE A 279 -11.57 14.45 -2.75
C PHE A 279 -12.19 14.04 -1.40
N PRO A 280 -13.30 13.28 -1.42
CA PRO A 280 -13.83 12.65 -0.22
C PRO A 280 -12.82 11.59 0.28
N ALA A 281 -12.15 11.87 1.38
CA ALA A 281 -11.08 11.01 1.90
C ALA A 281 -10.90 11.13 3.41
N LEU A 282 -10.26 10.12 4.02
CA LEU A 282 -9.56 10.26 5.31
C LEU A 282 -8.20 10.92 5.04
N GLY A 283 -8.23 12.23 4.80
CA GLY A 283 -7.05 13.03 4.53
C GLY A 283 -6.35 13.50 5.81
N VAL A 284 -5.57 14.58 5.66
CA VAL A 284 -4.68 15.13 6.70
C VAL A 284 -5.42 15.42 8.01
N GLU A 285 -6.52 16.17 7.97
CA GLU A 285 -7.22 16.56 9.19
C GLU A 285 -7.92 15.38 9.87
N GLN A 286 -8.50 14.47 9.08
CA GLN A 286 -9.16 13.27 9.61
C GLN A 286 -8.14 12.33 10.25
N ALA A 287 -6.97 12.15 9.64
CA ALA A 287 -5.89 11.35 10.21
C ALA A 287 -5.41 11.94 11.55
N ARG A 288 -5.24 13.27 11.63
CA ARG A 288 -4.90 13.97 12.86
C ARG A 288 -5.96 13.78 13.95
N VAL A 289 -7.23 13.86 13.61
CA VAL A 289 -8.35 13.59 14.52
C VAL A 289 -8.31 12.13 15.00
N MET A 290 -8.05 11.16 14.12
CA MET A 290 -7.93 9.76 14.47
C MET A 290 -6.78 9.53 15.48
N VAL A 291 -5.60 10.10 15.24
CA VAL A 291 -4.44 10.00 16.14
C VAL A 291 -4.78 10.58 17.51
N ARG A 292 -5.38 11.78 17.57
CA ARG A 292 -5.80 12.42 18.83
C ARG A 292 -6.86 11.62 19.59
N ALA A 293 -7.77 10.97 18.87
CA ALA A 293 -8.79 10.10 19.45
C ALA A 293 -8.25 8.72 19.91
N GLY A 294 -6.94 8.50 19.80
CA GLY A 294 -6.32 7.25 20.19
C GLY A 294 -6.54 6.11 19.18
N LYS A 295 -7.02 6.37 17.98
CA LYS A 295 -7.10 5.38 16.89
C LYS A 295 -5.74 5.15 16.28
N THR A 296 -5.58 4.05 15.53
CA THR A 296 -4.30 3.69 14.91
C THR A 296 -4.26 4.17 13.47
N VAL A 297 -3.29 5.04 13.18
CA VAL A 297 -2.97 5.50 11.82
C VAL A 297 -1.57 4.99 11.47
N VAL A 298 -1.51 4.09 10.51
CA VAL A 298 -0.29 3.44 10.02
C VAL A 298 0.13 4.07 8.70
N ILE A 299 1.36 4.57 8.65
CA ILE A 299 2.00 4.98 7.41
C ILE A 299 3.10 3.99 7.04
N ALA A 300 2.97 3.38 5.86
CA ALA A 300 3.98 2.51 5.27
C ALA A 300 4.61 3.22 4.07
N ALA A 301 5.84 3.71 4.23
CA ALA A 301 6.53 4.52 3.23
C ALA A 301 8.05 4.38 3.33
N GLY A 302 8.74 4.24 2.20
CA GLY A 302 10.20 4.11 2.14
C GLY A 302 10.94 5.45 2.07
N SER A 303 12.27 5.38 2.19
CA SER A 303 13.21 6.51 2.20
C SER A 303 13.07 7.43 0.98
N TYR A 304 12.65 6.91 -0.16
CA TYR A 304 12.34 7.72 -1.35
C TYR A 304 11.18 8.72 -1.16
N LYS A 305 10.48 8.68 -0.01
CA LYS A 305 9.44 9.62 0.42
C LYS A 305 9.82 10.38 1.70
N LEU A 306 11.11 10.47 2.02
CA LEU A 306 11.60 11.01 3.29
C LEU A 306 11.08 12.41 3.59
N ALA A 307 11.00 13.30 2.60
CA ALA A 307 10.47 14.65 2.80
C ALA A 307 9.01 14.63 3.29
N ALA A 308 8.18 13.79 2.68
CA ALA A 308 6.79 13.61 3.08
C ALA A 308 6.67 12.94 4.48
N ILE A 309 7.53 11.96 4.79
CA ILE A 309 7.56 11.33 6.12
C ILE A 309 7.89 12.35 7.19
N LYS A 310 8.93 13.19 6.99
CA LYS A 310 9.33 14.26 7.93
C LYS A 310 8.20 15.26 8.18
N ALA A 311 7.55 15.73 7.12
CA ALA A 311 6.43 16.66 7.21
C ALA A 311 5.23 16.04 7.94
N ALA A 312 4.86 14.81 7.60
CA ALA A 312 3.78 14.09 8.24
C ALA A 312 4.05 13.78 9.72
N LEU A 313 5.31 13.51 10.10
CA LEU A 313 5.74 13.39 11.50
C LEU A 313 5.55 14.71 12.26
N LYS A 314 6.02 15.84 11.72
CA LYS A 314 5.80 17.16 12.32
C LYS A 314 4.32 17.45 12.52
N GLY A 315 3.48 17.15 11.53
CA GLY A 315 2.03 17.31 11.59
C GLY A 315 1.31 16.32 12.50
N ARG A 316 2.00 15.30 13.04
CA ARG A 316 1.43 14.19 13.81
C ARG A 316 0.26 13.52 13.11
N LEU A 317 0.45 13.21 11.81
CA LEU A 317 -0.59 12.63 10.98
C LEU A 317 -0.78 11.14 11.19
N PHE A 318 0.16 10.49 11.88
CA PHE A 318 0.14 9.06 12.17
C PHE A 318 0.80 8.77 13.52
N ASN A 319 0.58 7.59 14.04
CA ASN A 319 1.18 7.10 15.28
C ASN A 319 1.88 5.73 15.11
N VAL A 320 1.88 5.18 13.90
CA VAL A 320 2.65 3.98 13.54
C VAL A 320 3.38 4.25 12.23
N LEU A 321 4.69 4.03 12.23
CA LEU A 321 5.55 4.16 11.06
C LEU A 321 6.13 2.81 10.65
N ILE A 322 5.96 2.45 9.40
CA ILE A 322 6.63 1.29 8.79
C ILE A 322 7.49 1.81 7.66
N THR A 323 8.81 1.68 7.79
CA THR A 323 9.76 2.28 6.86
C THR A 323 11.05 1.47 6.76
N ASP A 324 11.99 1.95 5.95
CA ASP A 324 13.30 1.33 5.81
C ASP A 324 14.39 2.00 6.69
N GLU A 325 15.52 1.32 6.77
CA GLU A 325 16.68 1.71 7.54
C GLU A 325 17.21 3.12 7.19
N MET A 326 17.22 3.46 5.90
CA MET A 326 17.74 4.78 5.44
C MET A 326 16.84 5.91 5.93
N ALA A 327 15.51 5.74 5.81
CA ALA A 327 14.56 6.70 6.34
C ALA A 327 14.69 6.81 7.87
N ALA A 328 14.78 5.68 8.57
CA ALA A 328 14.90 5.67 10.02
C ALA A 328 16.13 6.42 10.52
N LYS A 329 17.31 6.17 9.92
CA LYS A 329 18.55 6.90 10.23
C LYS A 329 18.41 8.40 9.96
N ALA A 330 17.92 8.79 8.77
CA ALA A 330 17.73 10.19 8.41
C ALA A 330 16.71 10.92 9.31
N LEU A 331 15.73 10.22 9.87
CA LEU A 331 14.81 10.76 10.87
C LEU A 331 15.46 10.91 12.25
N LEU A 332 16.36 10.00 12.64
CA LEU A 332 17.12 10.09 13.88
C LEU A 332 18.14 11.23 13.84
N ASP A 333 18.78 11.45 12.70
CA ASP A 333 19.81 12.47 12.49
C ASP A 333 19.23 13.89 12.27
N SER A 334 17.92 14.02 11.97
CA SER A 334 17.27 15.35 11.84
C SER A 334 17.08 15.99 13.21
N GLU A 335 17.34 17.28 13.33
CA GLU A 335 17.08 18.09 14.54
C GLU A 335 15.57 18.14 14.90
#